data_273526f7a2029b0d8fc5dd80c18e4bde
#
_entry.id   273526f7a2029b0d8fc5dd80c18e4bde
#
_cell.length_a   1.000
_cell.length_b   1.000
_cell.length_c   1.000
_cell.angle_alpha   90.00
_cell.angle_beta   90.00
_cell.angle_gamma   90.00
#
_symmetry.space_group_name_H-M   'P 1'
#
loop_
_entity.id
_entity.type
_entity.pdbx_description
1 polymer ?
#
loop_
_entity_poly.entity_id
_entity_poly.type
_entity_poly.pdbx_seq_one_letter_code
_entity_poly.pdbx_strand_id
1 'polypeptide(L)'
;MEKITVLLVEDEQTLAMIIKDTLEGQNFIIHTAADGEEGLRKFFDLRPDVLVADVMMPRMDGFEMVRRIRQTDKQTPVLFLTARSA
;
A
#
# COMPACT_ATOMS: atom_id res chain seq x y z
N MET A 1 8.60 0.65 22.03
CA MET A 1 7.44 1.16 21.28
C MET A 1 7.23 0.32 20.04
N GLU A 2 6.02 -0.09 19.80
CA GLU A 2 5.70 -0.92 18.65
C GLU A 2 5.80 -0.12 17.35
N LYS A 3 6.31 -0.75 16.31
CA LYS A 3 6.35 -0.14 15.01
C LYS A 3 5.03 -0.36 14.28
N ILE A 4 4.69 0.58 13.41
CA ILE A 4 3.49 0.48 12.59
C ILE A 4 3.86 -0.20 11.29
N THR A 5 3.13 -1.24 10.95
CA THR A 5 3.34 -1.99 9.71
C THR A 5 2.52 -1.38 8.59
N VAL A 6 3.18 -1.02 7.51
CA VAL A 6 2.57 -0.39 6.34
C VAL A 6 2.81 -1.28 5.13
N LEU A 7 1.75 -1.51 4.36
CA LEU A 7 1.88 -2.11 3.03
C LEU A 7 1.72 -1.00 2.01
N LEU A 8 2.76 -0.80 1.21
CA LEU A 8 2.78 0.20 0.15
C LEU A 8 2.66 -0.49 -1.20
N VAL A 9 1.57 -0.23 -1.91
CA VAL A 9 1.35 -0.79 -3.24
C VAL A 9 1.57 0.29 -4.27
N GLU A 10 2.66 0.17 -5.00
CA GLU A 10 3.12 1.18 -5.95
C GLU A 10 3.87 0.49 -7.09
N ASP A 11 3.42 0.70 -8.32
CA ASP A 11 4.03 0.03 -9.47
C ASP A 11 5.33 0.67 -9.94
N GLU A 12 5.59 1.92 -9.58
CA GLU A 12 6.85 2.57 -9.91
C GLU A 12 7.87 2.28 -8.81
N GLN A 13 8.83 1.41 -9.12
CA GLN A 13 9.76 0.89 -8.11
C GLN A 13 10.64 1.97 -7.49
N THR A 14 11.06 2.96 -8.26
CA THR A 14 11.88 4.04 -7.72
C THR A 14 11.11 4.84 -6.67
N LEU A 15 9.86 5.16 -6.96
CA LEU A 15 9.02 5.90 -6.03
C LEU A 15 8.73 5.07 -4.78
N ALA A 16 8.45 3.79 -4.96
CA ALA A 16 8.21 2.89 -3.82
C ALA A 16 9.42 2.85 -2.90
N MET A 17 10.62 2.78 -3.47
CA MET A 17 11.84 2.74 -2.68
C MET A 17 12.09 4.04 -1.92
N ILE A 18 11.82 5.18 -2.55
CA ILE A 18 11.99 6.47 -1.90
C ILE A 18 11.04 6.60 -0.70
N ILE A 19 9.77 6.21 -0.89
CA ILE A 19 8.79 6.26 0.19
C ILE A 19 9.19 5.32 1.32
N LYS A 20 9.59 4.10 0.97
CA LYS A 20 10.02 3.13 1.96
C LYS A 20 11.19 3.64 2.78
N ASP A 21 12.24 4.13 2.12
CA ASP A 21 13.42 4.63 2.81
C ASP A 21 13.09 5.80 3.73
N THR A 22 12.22 6.69 3.26
CA THR A 22 11.82 7.86 4.03
C THR A 22 11.06 7.46 5.30
N LEU A 23 10.11 6.54 5.17
CA LEU A 23 9.26 6.17 6.30
C LEU A 23 9.93 5.21 7.27
N GLU A 24 10.81 4.35 6.80
CA GLU A 24 11.46 3.39 7.70
C GLU A 24 12.32 4.06 8.76
N GLY A 25 12.77 5.28 8.51
CA GLY A 25 13.47 6.05 9.52
C GLY A 25 12.58 6.62 10.61
N GLN A 26 11.26 6.43 10.53
CA GLN A 26 10.30 7.09 11.41
C GLN A 26 9.40 6.10 12.15
N ASN A 27 9.93 4.97 12.52
CA ASN A 27 9.23 3.97 13.33
C ASN A 27 8.14 3.21 12.56
N PHE A 28 8.32 3.05 11.25
CA PHE A 28 7.44 2.23 10.42
C PHE A 28 8.19 1.03 9.89
N ILE A 29 7.47 -0.07 9.72
CA ILE A 29 7.94 -1.22 8.96
C ILE A 29 7.19 -1.19 7.64
N ILE A 30 7.91 -1.05 6.53
CA ILE A 30 7.31 -0.88 5.22
C ILE A 30 7.51 -2.14 4.39
N HIS A 31 6.41 -2.73 3.94
CA HIS A 31 6.42 -3.78 2.93
C HIS A 31 5.90 -3.19 1.64
N THR A 32 6.44 -3.62 0.52
CA THR A 32 6.02 -3.10 -0.78
C THR A 32 5.42 -4.19 -1.65
N ALA A 33 4.51 -3.78 -2.52
CA ALA A 33 3.96 -4.63 -3.55
C ALA A 33 3.96 -3.84 -4.86
N ALA A 34 4.22 -4.50 -5.96
CA ALA A 34 4.43 -3.82 -7.24
C ALA A 34 3.17 -3.67 -8.09
N ASP A 35 2.09 -4.36 -7.70
CA ASP A 35 0.82 -4.26 -8.42
C ASP A 35 -0.33 -4.69 -7.50
N GLY A 36 -1.55 -4.58 -8.02
CA GLY A 36 -2.73 -4.85 -7.22
C GLY A 36 -2.88 -6.31 -6.79
N GLU A 37 -2.46 -7.24 -7.64
CA GLU A 37 -2.55 -8.67 -7.27
C GLU A 37 -1.58 -9.01 -6.16
N GLU A 38 -0.35 -8.56 -6.27
CA GLU A 38 0.62 -8.74 -5.21
C GLU A 38 0.17 -8.03 -3.94
N GLY A 39 -0.42 -6.84 -4.10
CA GLY A 39 -0.96 -6.08 -2.99
C GLY A 39 -2.03 -6.84 -2.22
N LEU A 40 -2.96 -7.46 -2.95
CA LEU A 40 -4.01 -8.28 -2.33
C LEU A 40 -3.40 -9.43 -1.54
N ARG A 41 -2.48 -10.16 -2.16
CA ARG A 41 -1.87 -11.32 -1.53
C ARG A 41 -1.12 -10.92 -0.27
N LYS A 42 -0.31 -9.87 -0.36
CA LYS A 42 0.47 -9.41 0.79
C LYS A 42 -0.40 -8.82 1.88
N PHE A 43 -1.49 -8.16 1.51
CA PHE A 43 -2.40 -7.59 2.51
C PHE A 43 -2.92 -8.66 3.46
N PHE A 44 -3.40 -9.77 2.90
CA PHE A 44 -3.96 -10.82 3.73
C PHE A 44 -2.90 -11.64 4.45
N ASP A 45 -1.70 -11.72 3.91
CA ASP A 45 -0.59 -12.39 4.58
C ASP A 45 -0.03 -11.56 5.73
N LEU A 46 0.14 -10.26 5.52
CA LEU A 46 0.82 -9.39 6.47
C LEU A 46 -0.12 -8.77 7.50
N ARG A 47 -1.37 -8.58 7.14
CA ARG A 47 -2.32 -7.86 7.99
C ARG A 47 -1.74 -6.52 8.45
N PRO A 48 -1.43 -5.61 7.53
CA PRO A 48 -0.78 -4.35 7.90
C PRO A 48 -1.69 -3.46 8.73
N ASP A 49 -1.09 -2.54 9.45
CA ASP A 49 -1.83 -1.53 10.20
C ASP A 49 -2.40 -0.46 9.28
N VAL A 50 -1.71 -0.18 8.17
CA VAL A 50 -2.13 0.84 7.20
C VAL A 50 -1.79 0.34 5.80
N LEU A 51 -2.68 0.58 4.86
CA LEU A 51 -2.45 0.32 3.45
C LEU A 51 -2.29 1.64 2.72
N VAL A 52 -1.19 1.79 1.99
CA VAL A 52 -0.95 2.95 1.12
C VAL A 52 -0.93 2.43 -0.31
N ALA A 53 -1.82 2.93 -1.14
CA ALA A 53 -2.01 2.39 -2.48
C ALA A 53 -2.00 3.48 -3.53
N ASP A 54 -1.24 3.26 -4.59
CA ASP A 54 -1.32 4.11 -5.77
C ASP A 54 -2.66 3.85 -6.47
N VAL A 55 -3.31 4.91 -6.91
CA VAL A 55 -4.55 4.80 -7.65
C VAL A 55 -4.29 4.27 -9.06
N MET A 56 -3.26 4.81 -9.71
CA MET A 56 -3.00 4.54 -11.13
C MET A 56 -2.02 3.40 -11.30
N MET A 57 -2.55 2.18 -11.44
CA MET A 57 -1.74 1.00 -11.71
C MET A 57 -2.34 0.22 -12.87
N PRO A 58 -1.52 -0.46 -13.67
CA PRO A 58 -2.07 -1.25 -14.78
C PRO A 58 -2.86 -2.46 -14.28
N ARG A 59 -3.80 -2.90 -15.07
CA ARG A 59 -4.65 -4.07 -14.85
C ARG A 59 -5.62 -3.90 -13.69
N MET A 60 -5.15 -3.73 -12.48
CA MET A 60 -5.98 -3.51 -11.30
C MET A 60 -5.54 -2.23 -10.63
N ASP A 61 -6.36 -1.18 -10.69
CA ASP A 61 -6.01 0.08 -10.05
C ASP A 61 -6.22 0.01 -8.53
N GLY A 62 -5.80 1.07 -7.84
CA GLY A 62 -5.86 1.09 -6.39
C GLY A 62 -7.28 1.01 -5.85
N PHE A 63 -8.24 1.63 -6.54
CA PHE A 63 -9.63 1.59 -6.09
C PHE A 63 -10.20 0.18 -6.18
N GLU A 64 -9.92 -0.54 -7.28
CA GLU A 64 -10.39 -1.91 -7.42
C GLU A 64 -9.76 -2.82 -6.39
N MET A 65 -8.46 -2.66 -6.14
CA MET A 65 -7.79 -3.46 -5.13
C MET A 65 -8.42 -3.24 -3.74
N VAL A 66 -8.65 -2.00 -3.37
CA VAL A 66 -9.27 -1.69 -2.08
C VAL A 66 -10.70 -2.19 -2.02
N ARG A 67 -11.45 -2.10 -3.12
CA ARG A 67 -12.80 -2.64 -3.17
C ARG A 67 -12.82 -4.12 -2.82
N ARG A 68 -11.86 -4.88 -3.35
CA ARG A 68 -11.75 -6.32 -3.05
C ARG A 68 -11.37 -6.56 -1.61
N ILE A 69 -10.44 -5.76 -1.08
CA ILE A 69 -10.06 -5.87 0.34
C ILE A 69 -11.27 -5.60 1.23
N ARG A 70 -12.06 -4.58 0.91
CA ARG A 70 -13.20 -4.17 1.72
C ARG A 70 -14.33 -5.18 1.76
N GLN A 71 -14.30 -6.19 0.92
CA GLN A 71 -15.28 -7.28 1.01
C GLN A 71 -15.12 -8.06 2.31
N THR A 72 -13.92 -8.13 2.85
CA THR A 72 -13.66 -8.88 4.08
C THR A 72 -13.04 -8.06 5.19
N ASP A 73 -12.36 -6.96 4.90
CA ASP A 73 -11.74 -6.10 5.88
C ASP A 73 -12.27 -4.68 5.72
N LYS A 74 -13.00 -4.19 6.71
CA LYS A 74 -13.62 -2.88 6.65
C LYS A 74 -12.97 -1.88 7.62
N GLN A 75 -11.86 -2.26 8.24
CA GLN A 75 -11.29 -1.45 9.32
C GLN A 75 -9.91 -0.89 9.04
N THR A 76 -9.09 -1.59 8.24
CA THR A 76 -7.73 -1.13 7.99
C THR A 76 -7.75 0.22 7.27
N PRO A 77 -7.09 1.25 7.82
CA PRO A 77 -7.01 2.54 7.16
C PRO A 77 -6.31 2.45 5.82
N VAL A 78 -6.83 3.17 4.84
CA VAL A 78 -6.27 3.21 3.50
C VAL A 78 -5.97 4.64 3.12
N LEU A 79 -4.77 4.87 2.63
CA LEU A 79 -4.36 6.15 2.04
C LEU A 79 -4.07 5.92 0.57
N PHE A 80 -4.61 6.78 -0.28
CA PHE A 80 -4.34 6.70 -1.70
C PHE A 80 -3.28 7.72 -2.10
N LEU A 81 -2.34 7.26 -2.94
CA LEU A 81 -1.39 8.14 -3.59
C LEU A 81 -1.91 8.46 -4.98
N THR A 82 -1.75 9.69 -5.40
CA THR A 82 -2.08 10.06 -6.76
C THR A 82 -0.88 10.75 -7.37
N ALA A 83 -0.57 10.37 -8.60
CA ALA A 83 0.53 10.97 -9.33
C ALA A 83 0.19 12.36 -9.84
N ARG A 84 -1.04 12.81 -9.64
CA ARG A 84 -1.45 14.12 -10.11
C ARG A 84 -1.35 15.14 -9.02
N SER A 85 -0.58 16.15 -9.27
CA SER A 85 -0.71 17.36 -8.50
C SER A 85 -1.80 18.20 -9.11
N ALA A 86 -2.56 18.83 -8.30
CA ALA A 86 -3.61 19.69 -8.77
C ALA A 86 -3.02 20.89 -9.54
#